data_d2854b9f68be066c8b7dfa3a223478fb
#
_entry.id   d2854b9f68be066c8b7dfa3a223478fb
#
_cell.length_a   1.000
_cell.length_b   1.000
_cell.length_c   1.000
_cell.angle_alpha   90.00
_cell.angle_beta   90.00
_cell.angle_gamma   90.00
#
_symmetry.space_group_name_H-M   'P 1'
#
loop_
_entity.id
_entity.type
_entity.pdbx_description
1 polymer ?
#
loop_
_entity_poly.entity_id
_entity_poly.type
_entity_poly.pdbx_seq_one_letter_code
_entity_poly.pdbx_strand_id
1 'polypeptide(L)'
;QNLFLKIQNLILKIISQTNLNDLADFVESFFQEELKTEICKIYFFTPENSFNLETKRVITPEIATSIFSDLFKTTEISLGGLNDETSSLVFGAQANIVEGAIGKLKSSKIAGTLALGSSEIGKFPKDSETLFLEFVIAVFSNQIDKILPSTNE
;
A
#
# COMPACT_ATOMS: atom_id res chain seq x y z
N GLN A 1 7.70 10.53 20.88
CA GLN A 1 8.45 10.99 19.71
C GLN A 1 7.52 11.70 18.75
N ASN A 2 7.93 12.82 18.21
CA ASN A 2 7.06 13.61 17.34
C ASN A 2 6.99 13.00 15.92
N LEU A 3 5.96 13.40 15.19
CA LEU A 3 5.68 12.87 13.87
C LEU A 3 6.81 13.16 12.88
N PHE A 4 7.44 14.34 12.98
CA PHE A 4 8.53 14.69 12.08
C PHE A 4 9.69 13.69 12.16
N LEU A 5 10.10 13.32 13.36
CA LEU A 5 11.18 12.36 13.56
C LEU A 5 10.77 10.95 13.08
N LYS A 6 9.51 10.59 13.29
CA LYS A 6 9.01 9.30 12.78
C LYS A 6 9.06 9.24 11.26
N ILE A 7 8.65 10.31 10.59
CA ILE A 7 8.70 10.39 9.12
C ILE A 7 10.14 10.34 8.63
N GLN A 8 11.03 11.06 9.28
CA GLN A 8 12.45 11.08 8.93
C GLN A 8 13.04 9.67 9.00
N ASN A 9 12.75 8.95 10.08
CA ASN A 9 13.21 7.57 10.25
C ASN A 9 12.60 6.65 9.20
N LEU A 10 11.33 6.85 8.86
CA LEU A 10 10.66 6.08 7.82
C LEU A 10 11.38 6.22 6.48
N ILE A 11 11.67 7.46 6.09
CA ILE A 11 12.34 7.72 4.81
C ILE A 11 13.70 7.05 4.78
N LEU A 12 14.51 7.24 5.83
CA LEU A 12 15.85 6.67 5.90
C LEU A 12 15.82 5.13 5.79
N LYS A 13 14.84 4.50 6.42
CA LYS A 13 14.71 3.05 6.34
C LYS A 13 14.18 2.57 5.00
N ILE A 14 13.27 3.31 4.38
CA ILE A 14 12.79 2.97 3.04
C ILE A 14 13.95 2.95 2.04
N ILE A 15 14.75 4.01 2.03
CA ILE A 15 15.83 4.13 1.05
C ILE A 15 16.99 3.15 1.29
N SER A 16 17.02 2.52 2.46
CA SER A 16 18.05 1.50 2.77
C SER A 16 17.62 0.08 2.39
N GLN A 17 16.37 -0.14 2.01
CA GLN A 17 15.88 -1.47 1.68
C GLN A 17 16.36 -1.90 0.30
N THR A 18 16.68 -3.20 0.16
CA THR A 18 17.23 -3.75 -1.07
C THR A 18 16.36 -4.82 -1.73
N ASN A 19 15.27 -5.24 -1.07
CA ASN A 19 14.32 -6.15 -1.72
C ASN A 19 12.89 -5.75 -1.38
N LEU A 20 11.96 -6.12 -2.27
CA LEU A 20 10.57 -5.68 -2.16
C LEU A 20 9.84 -6.25 -0.96
N ASN A 21 10.12 -7.51 -0.59
CA ASN A 21 9.43 -8.12 0.55
C ASN A 21 9.74 -7.38 1.84
N ASP A 22 11.03 -7.11 2.08
CA ASP A 22 11.44 -6.39 3.29
C ASP A 22 10.95 -4.95 3.29
N LEU A 23 10.98 -4.30 2.13
CA LEU A 23 10.47 -2.93 2.00
C LEU A 23 8.99 -2.86 2.36
N ALA A 24 8.19 -3.78 1.81
CA ALA A 24 6.76 -3.81 2.09
C ALA A 24 6.48 -4.16 3.55
N ASP A 25 7.19 -5.14 4.10
CA ASP A 25 7.05 -5.50 5.52
C ASP A 25 7.33 -4.31 6.42
N PHE A 26 8.38 -3.56 6.12
CA PHE A 26 8.76 -2.41 6.93
C PHE A 26 7.67 -1.32 6.87
N VAL A 27 7.17 -1.00 5.69
CA VAL A 27 6.15 0.06 5.54
C VAL A 27 4.85 -0.34 6.25
N GLU A 28 4.42 -1.61 6.13
CA GLU A 28 3.25 -2.09 6.84
C GLU A 28 3.41 -1.96 8.35
N SER A 29 4.56 -2.38 8.87
CA SER A 29 4.84 -2.28 10.30
C SER A 29 4.86 -0.84 10.78
N PHE A 30 5.39 0.07 9.97
CA PHE A 30 5.42 1.48 10.33
C PHE A 30 4.00 2.04 10.53
N PHE A 31 3.11 1.79 9.57
CA PHE A 31 1.73 2.26 9.70
C PHE A 31 1.04 1.67 10.91
N GLN A 32 1.21 0.38 11.15
CA GLN A 32 0.51 -0.30 12.23
C GLN A 32 1.09 0.02 13.61
N GLU A 33 2.39 0.08 13.74
CA GLU A 33 3.05 0.24 15.03
C GLU A 33 3.28 1.71 15.41
N GLU A 34 3.77 2.52 14.47
CA GLU A 34 4.11 3.91 14.76
C GLU A 34 2.91 4.84 14.61
N LEU A 35 2.07 4.62 13.61
CA LEU A 35 0.91 5.47 13.35
C LEU A 35 -0.39 4.85 13.86
N LYS A 36 -0.33 3.67 14.45
CA LYS A 36 -1.48 3.00 15.07
C LYS A 36 -2.64 2.75 14.10
N THR A 37 -2.33 2.57 12.82
CA THR A 37 -3.31 2.13 11.84
C THR A 37 -3.69 0.70 12.16
N GLU A 38 -4.96 0.39 12.13
CA GLU A 38 -5.46 -0.92 12.52
C GLU A 38 -4.86 -2.02 11.64
N ILE A 39 -4.83 -1.81 10.32
CA ILE A 39 -4.25 -2.77 9.39
C ILE A 39 -3.69 -2.03 8.17
N CYS A 40 -2.53 -2.48 7.70
CA CYS A 40 -1.92 -1.98 6.48
C CYS A 40 -1.53 -3.17 5.62
N LYS A 41 -1.93 -3.15 4.35
CA LYS A 41 -1.60 -4.21 3.39
C LYS A 41 -1.01 -3.60 2.14
N ILE A 42 0.07 -4.20 1.65
CA ILE A 42 0.72 -3.79 0.42
C ILE A 42 0.71 -4.97 -0.54
N TYR A 43 0.27 -4.73 -1.76
CA TYR A 43 0.21 -5.75 -2.81
C TYR A 43 0.83 -5.24 -4.09
N PHE A 44 1.43 -6.17 -4.83
CA PHE A 44 1.95 -5.93 -6.16
C PHE A 44 1.11 -6.70 -7.16
N PHE A 45 0.74 -6.06 -8.26
CA PHE A 45 -0.13 -6.64 -9.28
C PHE A 45 0.76 -7.23 -10.37
N THR A 46 1.06 -8.51 -10.25
CA THR A 46 2.00 -9.18 -11.13
C THR A 46 1.67 -10.67 -11.14
N PRO A 47 2.08 -11.42 -12.18
CA PRO A 47 1.93 -12.86 -12.14
C PRO A 47 2.67 -13.46 -10.96
N GLU A 48 2.18 -14.59 -10.45
CA GLU A 48 2.83 -15.26 -9.33
C GLU A 48 4.27 -15.65 -9.68
N ASN A 49 5.11 -15.72 -8.66
CA ASN A 49 6.54 -16.07 -8.76
C ASN A 49 7.37 -15.04 -9.55
N SER A 50 6.87 -13.81 -9.67
CA SER A 50 7.61 -12.72 -10.29
C SER A 50 8.43 -11.98 -9.23
N PHE A 51 9.62 -11.49 -9.61
CA PHE A 51 10.44 -10.61 -8.79
C PHE A 51 10.78 -11.15 -7.40
N ASN A 52 10.76 -12.47 -7.21
CA ASN A 52 11.00 -13.13 -5.92
C ASN A 52 10.04 -12.66 -4.82
N LEU A 53 8.85 -12.21 -5.17
CA LEU A 53 7.85 -11.78 -4.21
C LEU A 53 7.20 -12.96 -3.50
N GLU A 54 6.99 -12.80 -2.19
CA GLU A 54 6.21 -13.75 -1.41
C GLU A 54 4.78 -13.77 -1.93
N THR A 55 4.14 -14.93 -1.84
CA THR A 55 2.77 -15.11 -2.34
C THR A 55 1.79 -14.10 -1.74
N LYS A 56 1.96 -13.80 -0.45
CA LYS A 56 1.08 -12.83 0.24
C LYS A 56 1.16 -11.42 -0.33
N ARG A 57 2.20 -11.10 -1.11
CA ARG A 57 2.41 -9.78 -1.70
C ARG A 57 1.80 -9.64 -3.08
N VAL A 58 1.30 -10.71 -3.65
CA VAL A 58 0.90 -10.73 -5.06
C VAL A 58 -0.60 -10.81 -5.21
N ILE A 59 -1.15 -9.95 -6.04
CA ILE A 59 -2.49 -10.09 -6.60
C ILE A 59 -2.29 -10.14 -8.11
N THR A 60 -2.82 -11.20 -8.75
CA THR A 60 -2.64 -11.33 -10.19
C THR A 60 -3.33 -10.18 -10.93
N PRO A 61 -2.82 -9.78 -12.12
CA PRO A 61 -3.40 -8.64 -12.84
C PRO A 61 -4.90 -8.77 -13.13
N GLU A 62 -5.39 -9.97 -13.39
CA GLU A 62 -6.81 -10.20 -13.67
C GLU A 62 -7.67 -9.87 -12.45
N ILE A 63 -7.26 -10.36 -11.28
CA ILE A 63 -7.98 -10.09 -10.02
C ILE A 63 -7.87 -8.61 -9.67
N ALA A 64 -6.68 -8.04 -9.82
CA ALA A 64 -6.47 -6.62 -9.52
C ALA A 64 -7.36 -5.73 -10.38
N THR A 65 -7.50 -6.04 -11.67
CA THR A 65 -8.37 -5.28 -12.56
C THR A 65 -9.82 -5.34 -12.10
N SER A 66 -10.31 -6.53 -11.72
CA SER A 66 -11.71 -6.68 -11.32
C SER A 66 -12.03 -5.93 -10.02
N ILE A 67 -11.07 -5.78 -9.11
CA ILE A 67 -11.31 -5.16 -7.81
C ILE A 67 -10.97 -3.66 -7.81
N PHE A 68 -9.85 -3.29 -8.42
CA PHE A 68 -9.30 -1.95 -8.26
C PHE A 68 -9.57 -0.99 -9.42
N SER A 69 -10.02 -1.48 -10.59
CA SER A 69 -10.25 -0.59 -11.73
C SER A 69 -11.28 0.50 -11.43
N ASP A 70 -12.35 0.15 -10.74
CA ASP A 70 -13.38 1.13 -10.37
C ASP A 70 -12.88 2.08 -9.28
N LEU A 71 -12.12 1.55 -8.30
CA LEU A 71 -11.57 2.36 -7.23
C LEU A 71 -10.66 3.47 -7.75
N PHE A 72 -9.85 3.17 -8.75
CA PHE A 72 -8.85 4.11 -9.27
C PHE A 72 -9.25 4.78 -10.57
N LYS A 73 -10.54 4.73 -10.93
CA LYS A 73 -11.02 5.29 -12.18
C LYS A 73 -10.85 6.80 -12.27
N THR A 74 -11.08 7.50 -11.16
CA THR A 74 -11.01 8.97 -11.13
C THR A 74 -10.08 9.50 -10.05
N THR A 75 -9.46 8.63 -9.26
CA THR A 75 -8.59 9.06 -8.17
C THR A 75 -7.45 8.06 -7.99
N GLU A 76 -6.31 8.55 -7.50
CA GLU A 76 -5.18 7.69 -7.17
C GLU A 76 -5.22 7.21 -5.72
N ILE A 77 -6.03 7.86 -4.87
CA ILE A 77 -6.29 7.41 -3.50
C ILE A 77 -7.80 7.39 -3.30
N SER A 78 -8.32 6.20 -2.97
CA SER A 78 -9.73 6.01 -2.66
C SER A 78 -9.91 6.04 -1.15
N LEU A 79 -10.79 6.91 -0.67
CA LEU A 79 -11.08 7.06 0.75
C LEU A 79 -12.54 6.75 1.02
N GLY A 80 -12.82 6.05 2.12
CA GLY A 80 -14.16 5.86 2.59
C GLY A 80 -14.58 4.40 2.72
N GLY A 81 -15.90 4.18 2.68
CA GLY A 81 -16.47 2.86 2.87
C GLY A 81 -16.09 1.86 1.78
N LEU A 82 -15.92 0.62 2.16
CA LEU A 82 -15.54 -0.46 1.25
C LEU A 82 -16.70 -1.44 1.12
N ASN A 83 -16.89 -1.98 -0.10
CA ASN A 83 -17.83 -3.09 -0.24
C ASN A 83 -17.20 -4.38 0.29
N ASP A 84 -18.02 -5.39 0.52
CA ASP A 84 -17.57 -6.63 1.15
C ASP A 84 -16.54 -7.37 0.31
N GLU A 85 -16.67 -7.34 -1.00
CA GLU A 85 -15.73 -8.01 -1.90
C GLU A 85 -14.34 -7.40 -1.79
N THR A 86 -14.23 -6.08 -1.88
CA THR A 86 -12.96 -5.37 -1.78
C THR A 86 -12.35 -5.56 -0.40
N SER A 87 -13.16 -5.40 0.65
CA SER A 87 -12.68 -5.56 2.03
C SER A 87 -12.14 -6.96 2.26
N SER A 88 -12.86 -7.98 1.81
CA SER A 88 -12.45 -9.38 2.01
C SER A 88 -11.18 -9.71 1.25
N LEU A 89 -11.06 -9.23 0.02
CA LEU A 89 -9.87 -9.51 -0.78
C LEU A 89 -8.63 -8.81 -0.20
N VAL A 90 -8.77 -7.53 0.13
CA VAL A 90 -7.62 -6.70 0.52
C VAL A 90 -7.19 -6.99 1.96
N PHE A 91 -8.14 -7.11 2.87
CA PHE A 91 -7.85 -7.20 4.30
C PHE A 91 -8.19 -8.56 4.93
N GLY A 92 -8.91 -9.41 4.21
CA GLY A 92 -9.42 -10.66 4.76
C GLY A 92 -10.80 -10.47 5.38
N ALA A 93 -11.68 -11.45 5.17
CA ALA A 93 -13.07 -11.35 5.65
C ALA A 93 -13.16 -11.27 7.17
N GLN A 94 -12.23 -11.90 7.87
CA GLN A 94 -12.27 -11.94 9.34
C GLN A 94 -11.81 -10.65 10.01
N ALA A 95 -11.18 -9.75 9.26
CA ALA A 95 -10.72 -8.48 9.80
C ALA A 95 -11.88 -7.48 10.02
N ASN A 96 -13.01 -7.70 9.37
CA ASN A 96 -14.20 -6.84 9.48
C ASN A 96 -13.90 -5.38 9.18
N ILE A 97 -13.07 -5.14 8.16
CA ILE A 97 -12.72 -3.79 7.74
C ILE A 97 -13.86 -3.20 6.94
N VAL A 98 -14.33 -2.02 7.35
CA VAL A 98 -15.49 -1.36 6.71
C VAL A 98 -15.10 -0.10 5.96
N GLU A 99 -13.93 0.46 6.27
CA GLU A 99 -13.48 1.72 5.68
C GLU A 99 -12.00 1.61 5.35
N GLY A 100 -11.57 2.28 4.29
CA GLY A 100 -10.18 2.22 3.89
C GLY A 100 -9.67 3.47 3.23
N ALA A 101 -8.35 3.59 3.23
CA ALA A 101 -7.61 4.54 2.42
C ALA A 101 -6.70 3.68 1.55
N ILE A 102 -7.04 3.56 0.28
CA ILE A 102 -6.36 2.68 -0.65
C ILE A 102 -5.69 3.51 -1.73
N GLY A 103 -4.37 3.49 -1.77
CA GLY A 103 -3.59 4.27 -2.70
C GLY A 103 -2.95 3.42 -3.78
N LYS A 104 -2.93 3.95 -5.00
CA LYS A 104 -2.27 3.32 -6.13
C LYS A 104 -0.77 3.62 -6.06
N LEU A 105 0.07 2.61 -6.25
CA LEU A 105 1.52 2.82 -6.32
C LEU A 105 1.89 3.58 -7.58
N LYS A 106 2.97 4.34 -7.51
CA LYS A 106 3.45 5.18 -8.60
C LYS A 106 4.76 4.67 -9.20
N SER A 107 5.01 3.37 -9.05
CA SER A 107 6.17 2.75 -9.67
C SER A 107 6.02 2.72 -11.19
N SER A 108 7.12 2.97 -11.91
CA SER A 108 7.17 2.83 -13.35
C SER A 108 7.42 1.39 -13.80
N LYS A 109 7.72 0.49 -12.86
CA LYS A 109 8.15 -0.88 -13.16
C LYS A 109 7.17 -1.95 -12.71
N ILE A 110 6.31 -1.66 -11.73
CA ILE A 110 5.35 -2.62 -11.22
C ILE A 110 4.12 -1.90 -10.70
N ALA A 111 2.95 -2.42 -10.98
CA ALA A 111 1.70 -1.89 -10.43
C ALA A 111 1.46 -2.45 -9.04
N GLY A 112 0.67 -1.76 -8.25
CA GLY A 112 0.33 -2.23 -6.92
C GLY A 112 -0.45 -1.22 -6.12
N THR A 113 -0.66 -1.54 -4.85
CA THR A 113 -1.45 -0.71 -3.95
C THR A 113 -0.93 -0.77 -2.52
N LEU A 114 -1.11 0.32 -1.80
CA LEU A 114 -0.91 0.41 -0.35
C LEU A 114 -2.27 0.71 0.26
N ALA A 115 -2.76 -0.17 1.12
CA ALA A 115 -4.11 -0.09 1.67
C ALA A 115 -4.09 0.00 3.19
N LEU A 116 -4.73 1.02 3.71
CA LEU A 116 -4.97 1.18 5.15
C LEU A 116 -6.43 0.88 5.41
N GLY A 117 -6.72 0.16 6.49
CA GLY A 117 -8.08 -0.23 6.81
C GLY A 117 -8.47 0.04 8.25
N SER A 118 -9.78 0.22 8.46
CA SER A 118 -10.36 0.42 9.78
C SER A 118 -11.68 -0.32 9.89
N SER A 119 -11.91 -0.91 11.06
CA SER A 119 -13.22 -1.48 11.41
C SER A 119 -14.18 -0.41 11.91
N GLU A 120 -13.75 0.84 12.02
CA GLU A 120 -14.56 1.96 12.48
C GLU A 120 -14.81 2.94 11.34
N ILE A 121 -16.05 3.47 11.25
CA ILE A 121 -16.42 4.45 10.25
C ILE A 121 -15.93 5.84 10.66
N GLY A 122 -15.53 6.65 9.67
CA GLY A 122 -15.09 8.03 9.91
C GLY A 122 -13.62 8.17 10.22
N LYS A 123 -12.84 7.11 10.02
CA LYS A 123 -11.43 7.10 10.37
C LYS A 123 -10.53 7.80 9.35
N PHE A 124 -10.86 7.72 8.06
CA PHE A 124 -9.95 8.13 7.00
C PHE A 124 -10.33 9.35 6.14
N PRO A 125 -11.33 10.15 6.39
CA PRO A 125 -11.58 11.28 5.48
C PRO A 125 -10.91 12.57 5.93
N LYS A 126 -9.62 12.54 6.24
CA LYS A 126 -8.89 13.75 6.67
C LYS A 126 -7.82 14.14 5.67
N ASP A 127 -7.83 15.39 5.25
CA ASP A 127 -6.91 15.89 4.22
C ASP A 127 -5.44 15.70 4.57
N SER A 128 -5.08 15.92 5.82
CA SER A 128 -3.68 15.78 6.25
C SER A 128 -3.18 14.34 6.16
N GLU A 129 -4.06 13.38 6.44
CA GLU A 129 -3.72 11.96 6.32
C GLU A 129 -3.56 11.55 4.87
N THR A 130 -4.37 12.14 3.98
CA THR A 130 -4.24 11.90 2.54
C THR A 130 -2.90 12.40 2.02
N LEU A 131 -2.49 13.61 2.42
CA LEU A 131 -1.19 14.16 2.00
C LEU A 131 -0.04 13.30 2.50
N PHE A 132 -0.13 12.81 3.73
CA PHE A 132 0.90 11.95 4.27
C PHE A 132 0.97 10.63 3.50
N LEU A 133 -0.19 10.03 3.21
CA LEU A 133 -0.24 8.79 2.45
C LEU A 133 0.34 8.98 1.04
N GLU A 134 0.00 10.08 0.37
CA GLU A 134 0.57 10.40 -0.95
C GLU A 134 2.10 10.49 -0.88
N PHE A 135 2.61 11.14 0.15
CA PHE A 135 4.04 11.29 0.34
C PHE A 135 4.73 9.93 0.54
N VAL A 136 4.17 9.09 1.41
CA VAL A 136 4.73 7.76 1.65
C VAL A 136 4.70 6.92 0.37
N ILE A 137 3.59 6.95 -0.36
CA ILE A 137 3.48 6.22 -1.61
C ILE A 137 4.55 6.68 -2.62
N ALA A 138 4.81 7.98 -2.69
CA ALA A 138 5.81 8.51 -3.61
C ALA A 138 7.21 8.00 -3.26
N VAL A 139 7.59 8.06 -1.98
CA VAL A 139 8.91 7.61 -1.54
C VAL A 139 9.04 6.09 -1.70
N PHE A 140 8.02 5.35 -1.32
CA PHE A 140 7.96 3.89 -1.45
C PHE A 140 8.09 3.48 -2.92
N SER A 141 7.32 4.10 -3.80
CA SER A 141 7.34 3.80 -5.24
C SER A 141 8.69 4.11 -5.87
N ASN A 142 9.31 5.20 -5.45
CA ASN A 142 10.65 5.56 -5.93
C ASN A 142 11.68 4.50 -5.53
N GLN A 143 11.58 3.98 -4.31
CA GLN A 143 12.50 2.93 -3.86
C GLN A 143 12.25 1.61 -4.59
N ILE A 144 11.00 1.29 -4.88
CA ILE A 144 10.67 0.11 -5.70
C ILE A 144 11.42 0.19 -7.04
N ASP A 145 11.37 1.35 -7.68
CA ASP A 145 12.01 1.55 -8.98
C ASP A 145 13.53 1.43 -8.92
N LYS A 146 14.12 1.74 -7.76
CA LYS A 146 15.57 1.56 -7.57
C LYS A 146 15.94 0.09 -7.32
N ILE A 147 15.06 -0.66 -6.66
CA ILE A 147 15.32 -2.08 -6.37
C ILE A 147 15.16 -2.94 -7.63
N LEU A 148 14.11 -2.68 -8.42
CA LEU A 148 13.82 -3.50 -9.59
C LEU A 148 14.74 -3.15 -10.76
N PRO A 149 15.13 -4.15 -11.55
CA PRO A 149 15.95 -3.89 -12.73
C PRO A 149 15.17 -3.15 -13.81
N SER A 150 15.90 -2.45 -14.67
CA SER A 150 15.30 -1.81 -15.83
C SER A 150 14.75 -2.85 -16.80
N THR A 151 13.57 -2.55 -17.39
CA THR A 151 12.92 -3.47 -18.32
C THR A 151 13.66 -3.58 -19.66
N ASN A 152 14.60 -2.68 -19.91
CA ASN A 152 15.37 -2.65 -21.17
C ASN A 152 16.72 -3.36 -21.08
N GLU A 153 16.95 -4.06 -19.98
CA GLU A 153 18.20 -4.80 -19.77
C GLU A 153 18.09 -6.28 -20.05
#